data_bd657f491b15fe10f194ad59ae22afc8
#
_entry.id   bd657f491b15fe10f194ad59ae22afc8
#
_cell.length_a   1.000
_cell.length_b   1.000
_cell.length_c   1.000
_cell.angle_alpha   90.00
_cell.angle_beta   90.00
_cell.angle_gamma   90.00
#
_symmetry.space_group_name_H-M   'P 1'
#
loop_
_entity.id
_entity.type
_entity.pdbx_description
1 polymer ?
#
loop_
_entity_poly.entity_id
_entity_poly.type
_entity_poly.pdbx_seq_one_letter_code
_entity_poly.pdbx_strand_id
1 'polypeptide(L)'
;MSEHKQILEQYLKARFSDKTALSILRLDKIADGWESDNYMLTVEYGDARRIREDWVWRIYSGAGNREKAVLEFNSMEKLFSAGYPLPRVFLLEVDHSPIDRPFIMMEFIQGEMMWRLLDNSSDEKRKQLLDQFCQLYVQLHILDWKQFNDSLPTDNPHFFIDQWLNEARGVIQRFPDFDASPFLDWIMARRDLLTCKRPSPIQQDFHPGNILVRADDSAVVIDWAHFAVSDFRFDLSWTLVLTHAHGWAEMQDLILQGYERHLGKSVDQIEVFEAIACARRLFDLTISLTFGPEHLGMTNQAVESIRSSMEAHRRVHRLFIERTGLHVKAFDELFGRGE
;
A
#
# COMPACT_ATOMS: atom_id res chain seq x y z
N MET A 1 -6.88 -16.02 23.85
CA MET A 1 -7.85 -16.14 22.72
C MET A 1 -9.31 -16.27 23.16
N SER A 2 -9.69 -17.12 24.14
CA SER A 2 -11.10 -17.22 24.57
C SER A 2 -11.65 -15.95 25.20
N GLU A 3 -10.84 -15.25 26.00
CA GLU A 3 -11.22 -14.01 26.68
C GLU A 3 -11.45 -12.85 25.70
N HIS A 4 -10.53 -12.61 24.78
CA HIS A 4 -10.69 -11.59 23.72
C HIS A 4 -11.93 -11.86 22.86
N LYS A 5 -12.24 -13.13 22.56
CA LYS A 5 -13.43 -13.49 21.81
C LYS A 5 -14.71 -13.12 22.55
N GLN A 6 -14.78 -13.40 23.88
CA GLN A 6 -15.94 -13.07 24.69
C GLN A 6 -16.16 -11.56 24.83
N ILE A 7 -15.09 -10.81 25.10
CA ILE A 7 -15.14 -9.35 25.19
C ILE A 7 -15.60 -8.74 23.86
N LEU A 8 -15.04 -9.19 22.76
CA LEU A 8 -15.41 -8.73 21.42
C LEU A 8 -16.88 -9.07 21.10
N GLU A 9 -17.34 -10.29 21.43
CA GLU A 9 -18.72 -10.69 21.17
C GLU A 9 -19.72 -9.83 21.95
N GLN A 10 -19.43 -9.52 23.22
CA GLN A 10 -20.25 -8.60 24.01
C GLN A 10 -20.29 -7.21 23.42
N TYR A 11 -19.14 -6.69 23.00
CA TYR A 11 -19.03 -5.39 22.33
C TYR A 11 -19.87 -5.36 21.05
N LEU A 12 -19.73 -6.37 20.18
CA LEU A 12 -20.46 -6.45 18.92
C LEU A 12 -21.98 -6.57 19.11
N LYS A 13 -22.44 -7.30 20.13
CA LYS A 13 -23.87 -7.38 20.51
C LYS A 13 -24.43 -6.01 20.88
N ALA A 14 -23.66 -5.22 21.61
CA ALA A 14 -24.06 -3.88 21.99
C ALA A 14 -24.05 -2.90 20.79
N ARG A 15 -23.07 -3.07 19.89
CA ARG A 15 -22.89 -2.17 18.73
C ARG A 15 -23.86 -2.45 17.58
N PHE A 16 -24.19 -3.72 17.35
CA PHE A 16 -25.08 -4.20 16.28
C PHE A 16 -26.39 -4.74 16.88
N SER A 17 -27.17 -3.87 17.51
CA SER A 17 -28.44 -4.25 18.17
C SER A 17 -29.51 -4.79 17.21
N ASP A 18 -29.38 -4.49 15.92
CA ASP A 18 -30.21 -5.02 14.84
C ASP A 18 -29.87 -6.48 14.47
N LYS A 19 -28.65 -6.95 14.81
CA LYS A 19 -28.22 -8.32 14.61
C LYS A 19 -28.54 -9.18 15.82
N THR A 20 -29.80 -9.59 15.96
CA THR A 20 -30.28 -10.37 17.12
C THR A 20 -29.51 -11.68 17.28
N ALA A 21 -29.32 -12.12 18.54
CA ALA A 21 -28.61 -13.36 18.89
C ALA A 21 -27.22 -13.50 18.25
N LEU A 22 -26.52 -12.39 18.03
CA LEU A 22 -25.17 -12.38 17.45
C LEU A 22 -24.21 -13.21 18.29
N SER A 23 -23.45 -14.08 17.63
CA SER A 23 -22.38 -14.86 18.23
C SER A 23 -21.18 -14.96 17.29
N ILE A 24 -19.97 -14.98 17.85
CA ILE A 24 -18.76 -15.26 17.10
C ILE A 24 -18.54 -16.78 17.12
N LEU A 25 -18.67 -17.44 15.97
CA LEU A 25 -18.40 -18.86 15.84
C LEU A 25 -16.90 -19.15 15.81
N ARG A 26 -16.16 -18.37 15.01
CA ARG A 26 -14.74 -18.55 14.73
C ARG A 26 -14.00 -17.22 14.80
N LEU A 27 -12.77 -17.27 15.29
CA LEU A 27 -11.84 -16.13 15.34
C LEU A 27 -10.42 -16.67 15.07
N ASP A 28 -9.89 -16.37 13.89
CA ASP A 28 -8.56 -16.84 13.46
C ASP A 28 -7.71 -15.66 13.04
N LYS A 29 -6.44 -15.70 13.38
CA LYS A 29 -5.46 -14.74 12.86
C LYS A 29 -5.14 -15.11 11.42
N ILE A 30 -5.28 -14.15 10.49
CA ILE A 30 -5.06 -14.37 9.05
C ILE A 30 -3.76 -13.77 8.53
N ALA A 31 -3.29 -12.71 9.15
CA ALA A 31 -2.01 -12.09 8.81
C ALA A 31 -1.43 -11.30 9.99
N ASP A 32 -0.12 -11.31 10.10
CA ASP A 32 0.65 -10.32 10.83
C ASP A 32 1.06 -9.23 9.84
N GLY A 33 0.41 -8.07 9.93
CA GLY A 33 0.85 -6.88 9.21
C GLY A 33 1.99 -6.18 9.95
N TRP A 34 2.75 -5.35 9.24
CA TRP A 34 3.82 -4.55 9.85
C TRP A 34 3.26 -3.52 10.85
N GLU A 35 2.03 -3.07 10.65
CA GLU A 35 1.38 -2.01 11.43
C GLU A 35 0.03 -2.44 12.04
N SER A 36 -0.48 -3.63 11.70
CA SER A 36 -1.78 -4.12 12.17
C SER A 36 -1.83 -5.63 12.29
N ASP A 37 -2.65 -6.09 13.24
CA ASP A 37 -3.02 -7.50 13.35
C ASP A 37 -4.36 -7.72 12.64
N ASN A 38 -4.45 -8.72 11.77
CA ASN A 38 -5.68 -9.03 11.04
C ASN A 38 -6.24 -10.37 11.47
N TYR A 39 -7.53 -10.39 11.82
CA TYR A 39 -8.27 -11.58 12.23
C TYR A 39 -9.50 -11.76 11.33
N MET A 40 -9.80 -13.00 10.98
CA MET A 40 -11.08 -13.37 10.38
C MET A 40 -12.04 -13.78 11.49
N LEU A 41 -13.24 -13.20 11.47
CA LEU A 41 -14.36 -13.58 12.33
C LEU A 41 -15.45 -14.23 11.48
N THR A 42 -15.90 -15.42 11.87
CA THR A 42 -17.18 -15.93 11.39
C THR A 42 -18.24 -15.60 12.44
N VAL A 43 -19.19 -14.74 12.08
CA VAL A 43 -20.32 -14.35 12.93
C VAL A 43 -21.60 -15.03 12.48
N GLU A 44 -22.46 -15.35 13.44
CA GLU A 44 -23.81 -15.84 13.20
C GLU A 44 -24.79 -14.98 13.97
N TYR A 45 -25.91 -14.59 13.34
CA TYR A 45 -26.96 -13.77 13.94
C TYR A 45 -28.34 -14.06 13.34
N GLY A 46 -29.40 -13.53 13.95
CA GLY A 46 -30.80 -13.71 13.55
C GLY A 46 -31.50 -14.82 14.36
N ASP A 47 -32.80 -14.63 14.63
CA ASP A 47 -33.60 -15.55 15.45
C ASP A 47 -34.26 -16.64 14.62
N ALA A 48 -35.09 -16.26 13.65
CA ALA A 48 -35.85 -17.20 12.82
C ALA A 48 -35.01 -17.77 11.66
N ARG A 49 -34.11 -16.95 11.09
CA ARG A 49 -33.18 -17.33 10.03
C ARG A 49 -31.78 -16.96 10.45
N ARG A 50 -30.95 -17.95 10.66
CA ARG A 50 -29.53 -17.75 10.93
C ARG A 50 -28.81 -17.29 9.69
N ILE A 51 -28.10 -16.17 9.83
CA ILE A 51 -27.23 -15.57 8.81
C ILE A 51 -25.79 -15.74 9.29
N ARG A 52 -24.93 -16.24 8.40
CA ARG A 52 -23.49 -16.33 8.65
C ARG A 52 -22.76 -15.38 7.73
N GLU A 53 -21.83 -14.63 8.29
CA GLU A 53 -20.95 -13.72 7.57
C GLU A 53 -19.51 -13.86 8.07
N ASP A 54 -18.55 -13.68 7.18
CA ASP A 54 -17.15 -13.59 7.54
C ASP A 54 -16.72 -12.14 7.45
N TRP A 55 -16.08 -11.67 8.52
CA TRP A 55 -15.60 -10.30 8.66
C TRP A 55 -14.10 -10.29 8.91
N VAL A 56 -13.41 -9.20 8.53
CA VAL A 56 -12.05 -8.90 8.95
C VAL A 56 -12.09 -7.92 10.11
N TRP A 57 -11.38 -8.25 11.17
CA TRP A 57 -11.08 -7.37 12.29
C TRP A 57 -9.63 -6.93 12.21
N ARG A 58 -9.38 -5.69 11.80
CA ARG A 58 -8.05 -5.10 11.65
C ARG A 58 -7.76 -4.19 12.83
N ILE A 59 -6.75 -4.55 13.62
CA ILE A 59 -6.36 -3.90 14.87
C ILE A 59 -5.06 -3.15 14.64
N TYR A 60 -5.04 -1.85 14.92
CA TYR A 60 -3.88 -1.01 14.69
C TYR A 60 -2.97 -0.96 15.91
N SER A 61 -1.65 -0.91 15.69
CA SER A 61 -0.61 -0.87 16.71
C SER A 61 0.39 0.24 16.42
N GLY A 62 1.19 0.60 17.43
CA GLY A 62 2.25 1.60 17.31
C GLY A 62 1.79 3.05 17.38
N ALA A 63 2.71 3.97 17.11
CA ALA A 63 2.44 5.40 17.14
C ALA A 63 1.49 5.82 16.00
N GLY A 64 0.58 6.76 16.29
CA GLY A 64 -0.40 7.25 15.31
C GLY A 64 -1.46 6.22 14.89
N ASN A 65 -1.64 5.16 15.68
CA ASN A 65 -2.57 4.07 15.36
C ASN A 65 -4.02 4.54 15.19
N ARG A 66 -4.44 5.56 15.95
CA ARG A 66 -5.78 6.16 15.88
C ARG A 66 -5.98 6.88 14.54
N GLU A 67 -5.05 7.75 14.18
CA GLU A 67 -5.08 8.53 12.95
C GLU A 67 -5.05 7.61 11.73
N LYS A 68 -4.24 6.54 11.77
CA LYS A 68 -4.19 5.52 10.72
C LYS A 68 -5.53 4.81 10.55
N ALA A 69 -6.17 4.37 11.65
CA ALA A 69 -7.48 3.72 11.60
C ALA A 69 -8.56 4.64 10.99
N VAL A 70 -8.58 5.90 11.42
CA VAL A 70 -9.52 6.92 10.90
C VAL A 70 -9.28 7.20 9.43
N LEU A 71 -8.01 7.36 9.02
CA LEU A 71 -7.65 7.61 7.63
C LEU A 71 -8.09 6.46 6.73
N GLU A 72 -7.71 5.23 7.09
CA GLU A 72 -8.04 4.04 6.30
C GLU A 72 -9.55 3.84 6.17
N PHE A 73 -10.28 3.92 7.29
CA PHE A 73 -11.74 3.79 7.29
C PHE A 73 -12.42 4.82 6.38
N ASN A 74 -12.11 6.10 6.57
CA ASN A 74 -12.73 7.19 5.80
C ASN A 74 -12.38 7.10 4.30
N SER A 75 -11.15 6.70 3.98
CA SER A 75 -10.71 6.52 2.60
C SER A 75 -11.45 5.37 1.92
N MET A 76 -11.58 4.24 2.62
CA MET A 76 -12.32 3.08 2.11
C MET A 76 -13.81 3.38 1.93
N GLU A 77 -14.46 4.11 2.85
CA GLU A 77 -15.87 4.53 2.68
C GLU A 77 -16.05 5.39 1.43
N LYS A 78 -15.17 6.36 1.22
CA LYS A 78 -15.22 7.25 0.05
C LYS A 78 -14.95 6.50 -1.24
N LEU A 79 -13.95 5.61 -1.27
CA LEU A 79 -13.65 4.77 -2.43
C LEU A 79 -14.81 3.83 -2.77
N PHE A 80 -15.41 3.20 -1.76
CA PHE A 80 -16.58 2.35 -1.93
C PHE A 80 -17.77 3.15 -2.51
N SER A 81 -18.01 4.34 -1.98
CA SER A 81 -19.06 5.25 -2.48
C SER A 81 -18.82 5.73 -3.91
N ALA A 82 -17.55 5.82 -4.32
CA ALA A 82 -17.14 6.12 -5.69
C ALA A 82 -17.25 4.89 -6.63
N GLY A 83 -17.66 3.72 -6.13
CA GLY A 83 -17.81 2.49 -6.90
C GLY A 83 -16.49 1.75 -7.18
N TYR A 84 -15.42 2.06 -6.44
CA TYR A 84 -14.16 1.35 -6.57
C TYR A 84 -14.23 -0.02 -5.87
N PRO A 85 -13.68 -1.11 -6.46
CA PRO A 85 -13.81 -2.46 -5.90
C PRO A 85 -12.85 -2.68 -4.73
N LEU A 86 -13.36 -2.56 -3.51
CA LEU A 86 -12.63 -2.81 -2.26
C LEU A 86 -13.59 -3.42 -1.22
N PRO A 87 -13.07 -3.99 -0.10
CA PRO A 87 -13.91 -4.48 0.98
C PRO A 87 -14.74 -3.36 1.60
N ARG A 88 -16.03 -3.61 1.82
CA ARG A 88 -16.88 -2.66 2.55
C ARG A 88 -16.46 -2.59 4.01
N VAL A 89 -16.12 -1.39 4.49
CA VAL A 89 -15.95 -1.13 5.93
C VAL A 89 -17.31 -0.82 6.57
N PHE A 90 -17.51 -1.18 7.84
CA PHE A 90 -18.79 -0.96 8.51
C PHE A 90 -18.67 -0.63 9.99
N LEU A 91 -17.47 -0.66 10.57
CA LEU A 91 -17.23 -0.25 11.94
C LEU A 91 -15.83 0.32 12.10
N LEU A 92 -15.73 1.51 12.66
CA LEU A 92 -14.51 2.12 13.19
C LEU A 92 -14.68 2.28 14.70
N GLU A 93 -13.69 1.82 15.46
CA GLU A 93 -13.64 2.04 16.89
C GLU A 93 -12.27 2.60 17.31
N VAL A 94 -12.27 3.77 17.92
CA VAL A 94 -11.04 4.47 18.32
C VAL A 94 -11.04 4.91 19.79
N ASP A 95 -12.23 5.16 20.38
CA ASP A 95 -12.38 5.77 21.70
C ASP A 95 -12.76 4.77 22.79
N HIS A 96 -13.59 3.79 22.45
CA HIS A 96 -14.20 2.85 23.38
C HIS A 96 -13.88 1.40 23.02
N SER A 97 -12.68 1.19 22.49
CA SER A 97 -12.21 -0.14 22.10
C SER A 97 -12.18 -1.10 23.31
N PRO A 98 -12.81 -2.26 23.20
CA PRO A 98 -12.80 -3.26 24.28
C PRO A 98 -11.42 -3.89 24.51
N ILE A 99 -10.44 -3.55 23.68
CA ILE A 99 -9.06 -4.08 23.74
C ILE A 99 -8.00 -2.96 23.85
N ASP A 100 -8.41 -1.75 24.18
CA ASP A 100 -7.54 -0.55 24.32
C ASP A 100 -6.69 -0.21 23.09
N ARG A 101 -7.08 -0.69 21.91
CA ARG A 101 -6.46 -0.40 20.62
C ARG A 101 -7.52 -0.07 19.59
N PRO A 102 -7.27 0.94 18.71
CA PRO A 102 -8.19 1.25 17.63
C PRO A 102 -8.27 0.10 16.63
N PHE A 103 -9.44 -0.08 16.02
CA PHE A 103 -9.67 -1.09 15.01
C PHE A 103 -10.75 -0.69 14.02
N ILE A 104 -10.74 -1.35 12.88
CA ILE A 104 -11.85 -1.33 11.91
C ILE A 104 -12.39 -2.75 11.70
N MET A 105 -13.66 -2.82 11.30
CA MET A 105 -14.25 -4.04 10.77
C MET A 105 -14.71 -3.85 9.35
N MET A 106 -14.44 -4.85 8.52
CA MET A 106 -14.76 -4.83 7.11
C MET A 106 -15.18 -6.21 6.62
N GLU A 107 -15.74 -6.23 5.42
CA GLU A 107 -16.08 -7.45 4.69
C GLU A 107 -14.84 -8.34 4.52
N PHE A 108 -15.01 -9.65 4.77
CA PHE A 108 -14.00 -10.62 4.37
C PHE A 108 -14.22 -11.00 2.91
N ILE A 109 -13.19 -10.80 2.09
CA ILE A 109 -13.24 -11.16 0.67
C ILE A 109 -12.73 -12.59 0.50
N GLN A 110 -13.61 -13.47 0.08
CA GLN A 110 -13.20 -14.81 -0.33
C GLN A 110 -12.63 -14.74 -1.76
N GLY A 111 -11.33 -14.99 -1.88
CA GLY A 111 -10.61 -14.92 -3.15
C GLY A 111 -9.19 -15.44 -3.02
N GLU A 112 -8.51 -15.55 -4.15
CA GLU A 112 -7.10 -15.90 -4.21
C GLU A 112 -6.27 -14.66 -4.56
N MET A 113 -5.10 -14.53 -3.96
CA MET A 113 -4.16 -13.43 -4.26
C MET A 113 -3.79 -13.45 -5.75
N MET A 114 -3.92 -12.32 -6.42
CA MET A 114 -3.63 -12.22 -7.86
C MET A 114 -2.20 -12.65 -8.21
N TRP A 115 -1.21 -12.34 -7.36
CA TRP A 115 0.16 -12.76 -7.60
C TRP A 115 0.33 -14.29 -7.69
N ARG A 116 -0.40 -15.06 -6.86
CA ARG A 116 -0.40 -16.54 -6.92
C ARG A 116 -1.02 -17.06 -8.21
N LEU A 117 -2.10 -16.41 -8.65
CA LEU A 117 -2.72 -16.73 -9.92
C LEU A 117 -1.79 -16.41 -11.10
N LEU A 118 -1.06 -15.29 -11.05
CA LEU A 118 -0.07 -14.93 -12.07
C LEU A 118 1.04 -16.00 -12.18
N ASP A 119 1.51 -16.52 -11.04
CA ASP A 119 2.57 -17.55 -11.03
C ASP A 119 2.09 -18.92 -11.56
N ASN A 120 0.82 -19.28 -11.30
CA ASN A 120 0.31 -20.63 -11.52
C ASN A 120 -0.65 -20.75 -12.73
N SER A 121 -0.88 -19.67 -13.47
CA SER A 121 -1.83 -19.67 -14.59
C SER A 121 -1.16 -19.86 -15.95
N SER A 122 -1.98 -20.24 -16.95
CA SER A 122 -1.57 -20.21 -18.35
C SER A 122 -1.25 -18.80 -18.81
N ASP A 123 -0.49 -18.66 -19.90
CA ASP A 123 -0.13 -17.35 -20.47
C ASP A 123 -1.35 -16.51 -20.83
N GLU A 124 -2.43 -17.13 -21.31
CA GLU A 124 -3.68 -16.43 -21.62
C GLU A 124 -4.34 -15.87 -20.35
N LYS A 125 -4.47 -16.68 -19.30
CA LYS A 125 -5.04 -16.22 -18.02
C LYS A 125 -4.14 -15.16 -17.39
N ARG A 126 -2.82 -15.29 -17.48
CA ARG A 126 -1.85 -14.28 -16.99
C ARG A 126 -2.04 -12.94 -17.66
N LYS A 127 -2.22 -12.92 -19.01
CA LYS A 127 -2.52 -11.69 -19.74
C LYS A 127 -3.84 -11.05 -19.30
N GLN A 128 -4.89 -11.84 -19.07
CA GLN A 128 -6.18 -11.35 -18.57
C GLN A 128 -6.04 -10.73 -17.17
N LEU A 129 -5.30 -11.38 -16.27
CA LEU A 129 -5.05 -10.87 -14.92
C LEU A 129 -4.24 -9.57 -14.93
N LEU A 130 -3.21 -9.48 -15.78
CA LEU A 130 -2.42 -8.25 -15.94
C LEU A 130 -3.25 -7.11 -16.54
N ASP A 131 -4.10 -7.40 -17.52
CA ASP A 131 -5.02 -6.42 -18.08
C ASP A 131 -6.00 -5.89 -17.02
N GLN A 132 -6.59 -6.79 -16.23
CA GLN A 132 -7.47 -6.44 -15.11
C GLN A 132 -6.72 -5.63 -14.03
N PHE A 133 -5.47 -5.98 -13.71
CA PHE A 133 -4.61 -5.22 -12.82
C PHE A 133 -4.44 -3.77 -13.30
N CYS A 134 -4.06 -3.59 -14.56
CA CYS A 134 -3.86 -2.26 -15.14
C CYS A 134 -5.16 -1.46 -15.20
N GLN A 135 -6.29 -2.11 -15.52
CA GLN A 135 -7.60 -1.48 -15.52
C GLN A 135 -7.98 -0.95 -14.15
N LEU A 136 -7.84 -1.77 -13.08
CA LEU A 136 -8.11 -1.36 -11.71
C LEU A 136 -7.23 -0.17 -11.28
N TYR A 137 -5.97 -0.21 -11.69
CA TYR A 137 -5.02 0.83 -11.35
C TYR A 137 -5.40 2.18 -11.99
N VAL A 138 -5.72 2.17 -13.28
CA VAL A 138 -6.18 3.37 -13.96
C VAL A 138 -7.51 3.85 -13.38
N GLN A 139 -8.45 2.93 -13.07
CA GLN A 139 -9.72 3.27 -12.43
C GLN A 139 -9.50 4.06 -11.12
N LEU A 140 -8.56 3.64 -10.27
CA LEU A 140 -8.20 4.38 -9.07
C LEU A 140 -7.73 5.80 -9.40
N HIS A 141 -6.75 5.91 -10.29
CA HIS A 141 -6.08 7.17 -10.58
C HIS A 141 -6.96 8.20 -11.32
N ILE A 142 -8.03 7.76 -12.01
CA ILE A 142 -8.96 8.67 -12.68
C ILE A 142 -10.16 9.10 -11.85
N LEU A 143 -10.35 8.55 -10.64
CA LEU A 143 -11.40 9.01 -9.74
C LEU A 143 -11.29 10.54 -9.49
N ASP A 144 -12.39 11.17 -9.19
CA ASP A 144 -12.37 12.58 -8.81
C ASP A 144 -11.71 12.76 -7.44
N TRP A 145 -10.46 13.21 -7.46
CA TRP A 145 -9.63 13.39 -6.28
C TRP A 145 -10.21 14.38 -5.26
N LYS A 146 -11.06 15.35 -5.71
CA LYS A 146 -11.69 16.34 -4.82
C LYS A 146 -12.61 15.71 -3.79
N GLN A 147 -13.18 14.55 -4.06
CA GLN A 147 -13.99 13.79 -3.10
C GLN A 147 -13.18 13.34 -1.89
N PHE A 148 -11.86 13.22 -2.05
CA PHE A 148 -10.94 12.73 -1.02
C PHE A 148 -10.23 13.87 -0.29
N ASN A 149 -9.76 14.89 -1.03
CA ASN A 149 -9.10 16.06 -0.47
C ASN A 149 -9.27 17.26 -1.41
N ASP A 150 -10.20 18.15 -1.09
CA ASP A 150 -10.53 19.34 -1.89
C ASP A 150 -9.68 20.58 -1.54
N SER A 151 -8.83 20.48 -0.50
CA SER A 151 -7.99 21.57 -0.01
C SER A 151 -6.57 21.58 -0.58
N LEU A 152 -6.25 20.67 -1.52
CA LEU A 152 -4.92 20.65 -2.14
C LEU A 152 -4.62 21.91 -2.96
N PRO A 153 -3.42 22.45 -2.87
CA PRO A 153 -3.00 23.65 -3.65
C PRO A 153 -2.76 23.29 -5.12
N THR A 154 -3.81 23.31 -5.92
CA THR A 154 -3.76 22.95 -7.36
C THR A 154 -3.18 24.02 -8.26
N ASP A 155 -2.94 25.20 -7.73
CA ASP A 155 -2.25 26.32 -8.39
C ASP A 155 -0.72 26.14 -8.43
N ASN A 156 -0.17 25.28 -7.58
CA ASN A 156 1.25 24.90 -7.61
C ASN A 156 1.45 23.53 -8.30
N PRO A 157 1.85 23.48 -9.58
CA PRO A 157 2.05 22.22 -10.29
C PRO A 157 3.20 21.38 -9.74
N HIS A 158 4.08 21.95 -8.92
CA HIS A 158 5.23 21.27 -8.31
C HIS A 158 4.96 20.83 -6.86
N PHE A 159 3.74 21.03 -6.34
CA PHE A 159 3.43 20.80 -4.94
C PHE A 159 3.90 19.42 -4.43
N PHE A 160 3.60 18.35 -5.15
CA PHE A 160 3.92 17.00 -4.69
C PHE A 160 5.43 16.69 -4.75
N ILE A 161 6.12 17.16 -5.78
CA ILE A 161 7.58 16.96 -5.84
C ILE A 161 8.30 17.82 -4.79
N ASP A 162 7.83 19.04 -4.52
CA ASP A 162 8.38 19.90 -3.47
C ASP A 162 8.14 19.28 -2.09
N GLN A 163 6.95 18.72 -1.86
CA GLN A 163 6.63 17.98 -0.63
C GLN A 163 7.58 16.80 -0.45
N TRP A 164 7.73 15.96 -1.47
CA TRP A 164 8.64 14.81 -1.42
C TRP A 164 10.08 15.23 -1.14
N LEU A 165 10.57 16.28 -1.81
CA LEU A 165 11.92 16.84 -1.58
C LEU A 165 12.10 17.33 -0.14
N ASN A 166 11.09 17.95 0.45
CA ASN A 166 11.15 18.41 1.84
C ASN A 166 11.19 17.24 2.83
N GLU A 167 10.40 16.20 2.60
CA GLU A 167 10.42 14.98 3.39
C GLU A 167 11.78 14.28 3.30
N ALA A 168 12.34 14.13 2.11
CA ALA A 168 13.65 13.53 1.90
C ALA A 168 14.79 14.34 2.56
N ARG A 169 14.72 15.68 2.51
CA ARG A 169 15.67 16.54 3.27
C ARG A 169 15.56 16.31 4.77
N GLY A 170 14.34 16.18 5.30
CA GLY A 170 14.11 15.85 6.71
C GLY A 170 14.73 14.51 7.13
N VAL A 171 14.67 13.50 6.26
CA VAL A 171 15.33 12.20 6.48
C VAL A 171 16.86 12.37 6.53
N ILE A 172 17.45 13.05 5.56
CA ILE A 172 18.92 13.28 5.52
C ILE A 172 19.40 14.08 6.74
N GLN A 173 18.64 15.11 7.16
CA GLN A 173 18.96 15.89 8.36
C GLN A 173 18.92 15.04 9.64
N ARG A 174 17.99 14.10 9.73
CA ARG A 174 17.86 13.19 10.87
C ARG A 174 18.97 12.13 10.91
N PHE A 175 19.50 11.74 9.76
CA PHE A 175 20.54 10.74 9.61
C PHE A 175 21.72 11.31 8.81
N PRO A 176 22.58 12.17 9.43
CA PRO A 176 23.61 12.92 8.69
C PRO A 176 24.70 12.04 8.05
N ASP A 177 24.92 10.81 8.56
CA ASP A 177 25.83 9.85 7.94
C ASP A 177 25.27 9.23 6.64
N PHE A 178 24.00 9.51 6.37
CA PHE A 178 23.28 9.09 5.17
C PHE A 178 23.21 10.27 4.18
N ASP A 179 24.34 10.57 3.52
CA ASP A 179 24.38 11.67 2.55
C ASP A 179 23.83 11.27 1.18
N ALA A 180 22.54 11.54 0.98
CA ALA A 180 21.87 11.43 -0.32
C ALA A 180 21.63 12.80 -0.99
N SER A 181 22.33 13.84 -0.55
CA SER A 181 22.22 15.21 -1.14
C SER A 181 22.43 15.22 -2.67
N PRO A 182 23.38 14.45 -3.26
CA PRO A 182 23.53 14.41 -4.72
C PRO A 182 22.25 13.98 -5.46
N PHE A 183 21.45 13.10 -4.84
CA PHE A 183 20.18 12.67 -5.44
C PHE A 183 19.11 13.79 -5.36
N LEU A 184 19.07 14.54 -4.26
CA LEU A 184 18.17 15.69 -4.17
C LEU A 184 18.51 16.76 -5.20
N ASP A 185 19.80 17.03 -5.42
CA ASP A 185 20.26 17.96 -6.46
C ASP A 185 19.89 17.45 -7.86
N TRP A 186 20.01 16.13 -8.10
CA TRP A 186 19.62 15.50 -9.36
C TRP A 186 18.13 15.68 -9.65
N ILE A 187 17.24 15.56 -8.64
CA ILE A 187 15.80 15.84 -8.77
C ILE A 187 15.55 17.32 -8.99
N MET A 188 16.20 18.19 -8.18
CA MET A 188 16.03 19.64 -8.31
C MET A 188 16.38 20.15 -9.71
N ALA A 189 17.41 19.60 -10.34
CA ALA A 189 17.78 19.94 -11.73
C ALA A 189 16.70 19.52 -12.76
N ARG A 190 15.74 18.66 -12.39
CA ARG A 190 14.64 18.16 -13.25
C ARG A 190 13.27 18.66 -12.80
N ARG A 191 13.21 19.46 -11.75
CA ARG A 191 11.96 19.87 -11.10
C ARG A 191 10.93 20.44 -12.07
N ASP A 192 11.36 21.25 -13.03
CA ASP A 192 10.46 21.88 -13.99
C ASP A 192 9.77 20.90 -14.95
N LEU A 193 10.32 19.66 -15.07
CA LEU A 193 9.72 18.58 -15.84
C LEU A 193 8.71 17.76 -15.01
N LEU A 194 8.75 17.90 -13.67
CA LEU A 194 7.99 17.07 -12.73
C LEU A 194 6.69 17.75 -12.27
N THR A 195 5.97 18.34 -13.20
CA THR A 195 4.70 19.00 -12.91
C THR A 195 3.55 18.00 -12.80
N CYS A 196 2.75 18.11 -11.74
CA CYS A 196 1.48 17.39 -11.59
C CYS A 196 0.34 18.24 -12.18
N LYS A 197 -0.21 17.81 -13.32
CA LYS A 197 -1.32 18.52 -13.97
C LYS A 197 -2.68 18.21 -13.32
N ARG A 198 -2.81 17.07 -12.67
CA ARG A 198 -4.03 16.62 -12.00
C ARG A 198 -3.67 15.65 -10.88
N PRO A 199 -3.97 15.99 -9.63
CA PRO A 199 -3.88 15.04 -8.52
C PRO A 199 -4.74 13.80 -8.76
N SER A 200 -4.36 12.71 -8.14
CA SER A 200 -5.05 11.41 -8.24
C SER A 200 -5.10 10.73 -6.88
N PRO A 201 -6.15 10.01 -6.56
CA PRO A 201 -6.13 9.03 -5.48
C PRO A 201 -5.05 7.98 -5.76
N ILE A 202 -4.27 7.63 -4.74
CA ILE A 202 -3.18 6.65 -4.82
C ILE A 202 -3.23 5.72 -3.61
N GLN A 203 -2.76 4.47 -3.76
CA GLN A 203 -2.69 3.50 -2.68
C GLN A 203 -1.31 3.48 -2.00
N GLN A 204 -0.26 3.81 -2.72
CA GLN A 204 1.16 3.78 -2.34
C GLN A 204 1.79 2.38 -2.16
N ASP A 205 1.02 1.31 -2.36
CA ASP A 205 1.50 -0.08 -2.35
C ASP A 205 0.65 -0.96 -3.29
N PHE A 206 0.31 -0.43 -4.47
CA PHE A 206 -0.54 -1.10 -5.45
C PHE A 206 0.24 -2.21 -6.17
N HIS A 207 0.02 -3.45 -5.79
CA HIS A 207 0.69 -4.60 -6.40
C HIS A 207 -0.22 -5.85 -6.37
N PRO A 208 0.05 -6.89 -7.19
CA PRO A 208 -0.83 -8.07 -7.28
C PRO A 208 -1.03 -8.84 -5.97
N GLY A 209 -0.16 -8.63 -4.97
CA GLY A 209 -0.33 -9.17 -3.61
C GLY A 209 -1.41 -8.47 -2.79
N ASN A 210 -1.83 -7.26 -3.20
CA ASN A 210 -2.92 -6.50 -2.57
C ASN A 210 -4.21 -6.58 -3.40
N ILE A 211 -4.35 -7.59 -4.26
CA ILE A 211 -5.57 -7.84 -5.04
C ILE A 211 -6.04 -9.27 -4.84
N LEU A 212 -7.29 -9.42 -4.42
CA LEU A 212 -7.98 -10.70 -4.32
C LEU A 212 -8.87 -10.91 -5.54
N VAL A 213 -8.76 -12.06 -6.18
CA VAL A 213 -9.61 -12.47 -7.31
C VAL A 213 -10.61 -13.49 -6.81
N ARG A 214 -11.91 -13.19 -6.95
CA ARG A 214 -13.01 -14.08 -6.56
C ARG A 214 -13.20 -15.20 -7.58
N ALA A 215 -14.03 -16.19 -7.24
CA ALA A 215 -14.34 -17.33 -8.10
C ALA A 215 -15.08 -16.93 -9.42
N ASP A 216 -15.70 -15.75 -9.45
CA ASP A 216 -16.35 -15.18 -10.64
C ASP A 216 -15.41 -14.28 -11.46
N ASP A 217 -14.12 -14.35 -11.21
CA ASP A 217 -13.07 -13.53 -11.83
C ASP A 217 -13.14 -12.02 -11.47
N SER A 218 -14.05 -11.58 -10.61
CA SER A 218 -14.02 -10.20 -10.12
C SER A 218 -12.86 -9.98 -9.18
N ALA A 219 -12.20 -8.81 -9.27
CA ALA A 219 -11.05 -8.47 -8.46
C ALA A 219 -11.38 -7.37 -7.45
N VAL A 220 -10.81 -7.46 -6.27
CA VAL A 220 -11.00 -6.54 -5.13
C VAL A 220 -9.65 -6.10 -4.60
N VAL A 221 -9.43 -4.81 -4.48
CA VAL A 221 -8.18 -4.23 -3.97
C VAL A 221 -8.27 -4.08 -2.46
N ILE A 222 -7.27 -4.59 -1.75
CA ILE A 222 -7.16 -4.56 -0.28
C ILE A 222 -5.96 -3.71 0.15
N ASP A 223 -5.85 -3.48 1.46
CA ASP A 223 -4.77 -2.75 2.14
C ASP A 223 -4.67 -1.27 1.75
N TRP A 224 -5.50 -0.46 2.39
CA TRP A 224 -5.65 0.98 2.14
C TRP A 224 -5.01 1.88 3.20
N ALA A 225 -4.12 1.31 4.04
CA ALA A 225 -3.49 2.02 5.17
C ALA A 225 -2.70 3.27 4.75
N HIS A 226 -2.21 3.30 3.51
CA HIS A 226 -1.37 4.38 2.98
C HIS A 226 -2.07 5.25 1.93
N PHE A 227 -3.40 5.17 1.85
CA PHE A 227 -4.17 5.97 0.89
C PHE A 227 -3.83 7.46 0.97
N ALA A 228 -3.65 8.08 -0.18
CA ALA A 228 -3.41 9.52 -0.30
C ALA A 228 -3.99 10.09 -1.60
N VAL A 229 -3.96 11.41 -1.73
CA VAL A 229 -4.13 12.11 -3.01
C VAL A 229 -2.80 12.74 -3.37
N SER A 230 -2.23 12.36 -4.53
CA SER A 230 -0.91 12.79 -4.95
C SER A 230 -0.77 12.76 -6.48
N ASP A 231 0.46 12.88 -6.98
CA ASP A 231 0.79 12.57 -8.35
C ASP A 231 0.81 11.04 -8.55
N PHE A 232 -0.01 10.52 -9.44
CA PHE A 232 -0.16 9.07 -9.67
C PHE A 232 1.15 8.39 -10.09
N ARG A 233 2.13 9.15 -10.61
CA ARG A 233 3.42 8.61 -11.02
C ARG A 233 4.24 8.09 -9.85
N PHE A 234 4.07 8.64 -8.62
CA PHE A 234 4.68 8.09 -7.42
C PHE A 234 4.18 6.68 -7.13
N ASP A 235 2.89 6.43 -7.31
CA ASP A 235 2.27 5.13 -7.06
C ASP A 235 2.66 4.13 -8.17
N LEU A 236 2.50 4.52 -9.44
CA LEU A 236 2.84 3.67 -10.57
C LEU A 236 4.32 3.26 -10.55
N SER A 237 5.23 4.22 -10.33
CA SER A 237 6.67 3.93 -10.27
C SER A 237 7.04 3.00 -9.12
N TRP A 238 6.36 3.11 -7.97
CA TRP A 238 6.54 2.17 -6.86
C TRP A 238 6.21 0.75 -7.27
N THR A 239 5.07 0.53 -7.93
CA THR A 239 4.68 -0.78 -8.49
C THR A 239 5.72 -1.32 -9.48
N LEU A 240 6.20 -0.48 -10.39
CA LEU A 240 7.22 -0.87 -11.38
C LEU A 240 8.53 -1.28 -10.70
N VAL A 241 8.98 -0.53 -9.70
CA VAL A 241 10.19 -0.83 -8.93
C VAL A 241 10.04 -2.11 -8.11
N LEU A 242 8.89 -2.35 -7.47
CA LEU A 242 8.63 -3.60 -6.75
C LEU A 242 8.64 -4.79 -7.71
N THR A 243 8.03 -4.67 -8.88
CA THR A 243 8.02 -5.71 -9.92
C THR A 243 9.45 -6.02 -10.38
N HIS A 244 10.25 -4.99 -10.64
CA HIS A 244 11.66 -5.13 -10.98
C HIS A 244 12.47 -5.83 -9.86
N ALA A 245 12.25 -5.44 -8.61
CA ALA A 245 12.93 -6.02 -7.44
C ALA A 245 12.72 -7.53 -7.33
N HIS A 246 11.53 -8.03 -7.68
CA HIS A 246 11.23 -9.47 -7.71
C HIS A 246 11.83 -10.21 -8.91
N GLY A 247 12.51 -9.52 -9.83
CA GLY A 247 13.13 -10.12 -11.00
C GLY A 247 12.18 -10.33 -12.18
N TRP A 248 11.04 -9.66 -12.19
CA TRP A 248 10.03 -9.73 -13.25
C TRP A 248 10.14 -8.53 -14.20
N ALA A 249 11.31 -8.35 -14.81
CA ALA A 249 11.58 -7.20 -15.70
C ALA A 249 10.58 -7.12 -16.87
N GLU A 250 10.27 -8.26 -17.51
CA GLU A 250 9.28 -8.32 -18.59
C GLU A 250 7.88 -7.89 -18.12
N MET A 251 7.51 -8.22 -16.86
CA MET A 251 6.24 -7.84 -16.29
C MET A 251 6.17 -6.33 -15.99
N GLN A 252 7.30 -5.71 -15.63
CA GLN A 252 7.39 -4.25 -15.47
C GLN A 252 6.94 -3.53 -16.76
N ASP A 253 7.50 -3.96 -17.91
CA ASP A 253 7.14 -3.39 -19.22
C ASP A 253 5.68 -3.65 -19.59
N LEU A 254 5.17 -4.86 -19.32
CA LEU A 254 3.78 -5.22 -19.57
C LEU A 254 2.80 -4.40 -18.71
N ILE A 255 3.15 -4.13 -17.45
CA ILE A 255 2.35 -3.27 -16.56
C ILE A 255 2.33 -1.85 -17.09
N LEU A 256 3.49 -1.27 -17.42
CA LEU A 256 3.54 0.10 -17.95
C LEU A 256 2.73 0.24 -19.25
N GLN A 257 2.96 -0.65 -20.22
CA GLN A 257 2.21 -0.67 -21.50
C GLN A 257 0.70 -0.87 -21.28
N GLY A 258 0.31 -1.78 -20.38
CA GLY A 258 -1.07 -2.02 -20.03
C GLY A 258 -1.72 -0.80 -19.38
N TYR A 259 -1.01 -0.18 -18.45
CA TYR A 259 -1.46 1.04 -17.79
C TYR A 259 -1.67 2.18 -18.81
N GLU A 260 -0.68 2.46 -19.67
CA GLU A 260 -0.76 3.48 -20.71
C GLU A 260 -1.90 3.23 -21.70
N ARG A 261 -2.13 1.97 -22.07
CA ARG A 261 -3.24 1.57 -22.93
C ARG A 261 -4.60 1.91 -22.29
N HIS A 262 -4.82 1.58 -21.02
CA HIS A 262 -6.05 1.91 -20.30
C HIS A 262 -6.16 3.41 -19.99
N LEU A 263 -5.05 4.11 -19.74
CA LEU A 263 -5.01 5.55 -19.56
C LEU A 263 -5.25 6.32 -20.87
N GLY A 264 -5.00 5.70 -22.03
CA GLY A 264 -5.13 6.29 -23.37
C GLY A 264 -4.01 7.27 -23.75
N LYS A 265 -2.91 7.29 -23.01
CA LYS A 265 -1.72 8.12 -23.27
C LYS A 265 -0.49 7.59 -22.54
N SER A 266 0.70 7.99 -23.02
CA SER A 266 1.96 7.70 -22.35
C SER A 266 2.11 8.46 -21.04
N VAL A 267 2.88 7.88 -20.12
CA VAL A 267 3.22 8.48 -18.82
C VAL A 267 4.53 9.24 -18.92
N ASP A 268 4.43 10.56 -18.83
CA ASP A 268 5.59 11.45 -18.94
C ASP A 268 6.53 11.28 -17.73
N GLN A 269 7.84 11.27 -17.99
CA GLN A 269 8.90 11.29 -16.96
C GLN A 269 8.86 10.10 -15.98
N ILE A 270 8.29 8.95 -16.36
CA ILE A 270 8.17 7.78 -15.45
C ILE A 270 9.52 7.31 -14.92
N GLU A 271 10.59 7.38 -15.72
CA GLU A 271 11.94 6.99 -15.30
C GLU A 271 12.48 7.82 -14.13
N VAL A 272 12.13 9.12 -14.07
CA VAL A 272 12.49 9.99 -12.94
C VAL A 272 11.72 9.57 -11.68
N PHE A 273 10.44 9.22 -11.83
CA PHE A 273 9.65 8.70 -10.71
C PHE A 273 10.12 7.30 -10.27
N GLU A 274 10.59 6.45 -11.17
CA GLU A 274 11.26 5.18 -10.81
C GLU A 274 12.52 5.42 -9.98
N ALA A 275 13.33 6.42 -10.33
CA ALA A 275 14.50 6.80 -9.52
C ALA A 275 14.08 7.25 -8.10
N ILE A 276 12.98 8.02 -8.01
CA ILE A 276 12.41 8.45 -6.72
C ILE A 276 11.91 7.23 -5.91
N ALA A 277 11.21 6.31 -6.55
CA ALA A 277 10.72 5.09 -5.91
C ALA A 277 11.86 4.19 -5.44
N CYS A 278 12.92 4.03 -6.25
CA CYS A 278 14.16 3.35 -5.84
C CYS A 278 14.78 4.01 -4.61
N ALA A 279 14.94 5.34 -4.64
CA ALA A 279 15.51 6.09 -3.50
C ALA A 279 14.66 5.91 -2.24
N ARG A 280 13.31 6.02 -2.32
CA ARG A 280 12.41 5.75 -1.20
C ARG A 280 12.70 4.37 -0.59
N ARG A 281 12.75 3.32 -1.43
CA ARG A 281 13.02 1.96 -0.95
C ARG A 281 14.41 1.84 -0.32
N LEU A 282 15.43 2.42 -0.95
CA LEU A 282 16.81 2.37 -0.44
C LEU A 282 16.99 3.18 0.85
N PHE A 283 16.26 4.29 1.03
CA PHE A 283 16.21 5.05 2.29
C PHE A 283 15.69 4.18 3.43
N ASP A 284 14.51 3.58 3.24
CA ASP A 284 13.89 2.74 4.26
C ASP A 284 14.79 1.56 4.66
N LEU A 285 15.38 0.90 3.66
CA LEU A 285 16.31 -0.21 3.87
C LEU A 285 17.57 0.22 4.62
N THR A 286 18.18 1.35 4.21
CA THR A 286 19.40 1.86 4.83
C THR A 286 19.13 2.26 6.28
N ILE A 287 18.02 2.97 6.53
CA ILE A 287 17.65 3.35 7.89
C ILE A 287 17.43 2.11 8.76
N SER A 288 16.65 1.15 8.29
CA SER A 288 16.34 -0.06 9.06
C SER A 288 17.57 -0.93 9.36
N LEU A 289 18.49 -1.05 8.40
CA LEU A 289 19.67 -1.90 8.53
C LEU A 289 20.83 -1.26 9.29
N THR A 290 20.95 0.08 9.23
CA THR A 290 22.09 0.82 9.79
C THR A 290 21.76 1.48 11.13
N PHE A 291 20.56 2.09 11.23
CA PHE A 291 20.17 2.89 12.40
C PHE A 291 19.14 2.21 13.29
N GLY A 292 18.47 1.17 12.80
CA GLY A 292 17.50 0.37 13.52
C GLY A 292 16.07 0.47 12.96
N PRO A 293 15.32 -0.64 12.99
CA PRO A 293 13.99 -0.73 12.41
C PRO A 293 12.94 0.14 13.14
N GLU A 294 13.17 0.42 14.42
CA GLU A 294 12.28 1.23 15.26
C GLU A 294 12.13 2.67 14.75
N HIS A 295 13.11 3.20 14.03
CA HIS A 295 13.04 4.52 13.40
C HIS A 295 11.95 4.64 12.32
N LEU A 296 11.56 3.49 11.76
CA LEU A 296 10.48 3.37 10.78
C LEU A 296 9.24 2.66 11.35
N GLY A 297 9.21 2.39 12.66
CA GLY A 297 8.14 1.64 13.30
C GLY A 297 8.09 0.16 12.92
N MET A 298 9.19 -0.38 12.39
CA MET A 298 9.30 -1.77 11.97
C MET A 298 9.69 -2.70 13.12
N THR A 299 9.33 -3.97 13.00
CA THR A 299 9.73 -5.03 13.93
C THR A 299 11.07 -5.67 13.53
N ASN A 300 11.74 -6.35 14.48
CA ASN A 300 12.96 -7.12 14.18
C ASN A 300 12.69 -8.24 13.13
N GLN A 301 11.50 -8.80 13.10
CA GLN A 301 11.11 -9.79 12.08
C GLN A 301 11.10 -9.18 10.67
N ALA A 302 10.73 -7.90 10.53
CA ALA A 302 10.82 -7.19 9.25
C ALA A 302 12.27 -7.08 8.77
N VAL A 303 13.23 -6.84 9.68
CA VAL A 303 14.67 -6.81 9.33
C VAL A 303 15.18 -8.16 8.84
N GLU A 304 14.73 -9.27 9.44
CA GLU A 304 15.08 -10.61 8.96
C GLU A 304 14.53 -10.87 7.56
N SER A 305 13.31 -10.43 7.28
CA SER A 305 12.72 -10.48 5.95
C SER A 305 13.51 -9.63 4.94
N ILE A 306 13.93 -8.43 5.31
CA ILE A 306 14.80 -7.58 4.49
C ILE A 306 16.11 -8.34 4.17
N ARG A 307 16.78 -8.89 5.18
CA ARG A 307 18.03 -9.63 4.99
C ARG A 307 17.88 -10.87 4.10
N SER A 308 16.75 -11.57 4.18
CA SER A 308 16.47 -12.73 3.32
C SER A 308 16.23 -12.36 1.86
N SER A 309 15.90 -11.09 1.58
CA SER A 309 15.55 -10.57 0.25
C SER A 309 16.64 -9.65 -0.35
N MET A 310 17.89 -9.75 0.11
CA MET A 310 18.97 -8.82 -0.28
C MET A 310 19.18 -8.72 -1.80
N GLU A 311 18.97 -9.80 -2.55
CA GLU A 311 19.12 -9.75 -4.01
C GLU A 311 18.06 -8.87 -4.68
N ALA A 312 16.81 -8.87 -4.15
CA ALA A 312 15.78 -7.95 -4.61
C ALA A 312 16.20 -6.48 -4.36
N HIS A 313 16.81 -6.21 -3.21
CA HIS A 313 17.28 -4.87 -2.86
C HIS A 313 18.47 -4.41 -3.70
N ARG A 314 19.38 -5.34 -4.06
CA ARG A 314 20.46 -5.07 -5.01
C ARG A 314 19.93 -4.74 -6.40
N ARG A 315 18.84 -5.38 -6.86
CA ARG A 315 18.20 -5.01 -8.14
C ARG A 315 17.67 -3.59 -8.10
N VAL A 316 17.02 -3.18 -7.00
CA VAL A 316 16.56 -1.79 -6.82
C VAL A 316 17.75 -0.82 -6.85
N HIS A 317 18.87 -1.15 -6.20
CA HIS A 317 20.06 -0.32 -6.22
C HIS A 317 20.68 -0.21 -7.63
N ARG A 318 20.78 -1.29 -8.37
CA ARG A 318 21.24 -1.27 -9.78
C ARG A 318 20.32 -0.40 -10.66
N LEU A 319 18.99 -0.54 -10.49
CA LEU A 319 18.03 0.30 -11.22
C LEU A 319 18.19 1.77 -10.85
N PHE A 320 18.42 2.10 -9.57
CA PHE A 320 18.70 3.47 -9.14
C PHE A 320 19.91 4.05 -9.86
N ILE A 321 21.03 3.31 -9.93
CA ILE A 321 22.23 3.74 -10.65
C ILE A 321 21.95 3.89 -12.14
N GLU A 322 21.23 2.94 -12.75
CA GLU A 322 20.85 3.00 -14.17
C GLU A 322 20.05 4.25 -14.51
N ARG A 323 19.05 4.62 -13.66
CA ARG A 323 18.18 5.79 -13.88
C ARG A 323 18.86 7.12 -13.59
N THR A 324 19.83 7.14 -12.68
CA THR A 324 20.41 8.41 -12.17
C THR A 324 21.85 8.65 -12.58
N GLY A 325 22.61 7.59 -12.78
CA GLY A 325 24.07 7.63 -12.89
C GLY A 325 24.77 7.95 -11.56
N LEU A 326 24.06 7.93 -10.43
CA LEU A 326 24.59 8.34 -9.13
C LEU A 326 25.01 7.15 -8.29
N HIS A 327 26.08 7.36 -7.51
CA HIS A 327 26.53 6.50 -6.45
C HIS A 327 26.34 7.21 -5.11
N VAL A 328 25.48 6.66 -4.25
CA VAL A 328 25.29 7.13 -2.87
C VAL A 328 26.05 6.17 -1.97
N LYS A 329 27.04 6.69 -1.23
CA LYS A 329 27.96 5.87 -0.43
C LYS A 329 27.24 4.88 0.48
N ALA A 330 26.21 5.32 1.19
CA ALA A 330 25.46 4.47 2.11
C ALA A 330 24.72 3.31 1.38
N PHE A 331 24.27 3.52 0.15
CA PHE A 331 23.67 2.46 -0.67
C PHE A 331 24.75 1.49 -1.17
N ASP A 332 25.85 2.02 -1.71
CA ASP A 332 26.95 1.22 -2.23
C ASP A 332 27.57 0.30 -1.16
N GLU A 333 27.66 0.78 0.10
CA GLU A 333 28.17 0.01 1.22
C GLU A 333 27.24 -1.17 1.59
N LEU A 334 25.92 -0.98 1.52
CA LEU A 334 24.94 -2.00 1.87
C LEU A 334 24.63 -2.99 0.74
N PHE A 335 24.55 -2.51 -0.50
CA PHE A 335 24.03 -3.29 -1.62
C PHE A 335 25.11 -3.67 -2.64
N GLY A 336 26.35 -3.15 -2.49
CA GLY A 336 27.48 -3.36 -3.39
C GLY A 336 27.51 -2.31 -4.51
N ARG A 337 28.72 -1.95 -4.96
CA ARG A 337 28.89 -1.15 -6.18
C ARG A 337 28.54 -2.09 -7.34
N GLY A 338 27.43 -1.85 -8.04
CA GLY A 338 27.01 -2.66 -9.16
C GLY A 338 28.18 -2.87 -10.14
N GLU A 339 28.74 -4.09 -10.17
CA GLU A 339 29.72 -4.55 -11.14
C GLU A 339 28.99 -4.98 -12.43
#